data_f3273c659551d2aacd2ec0fa33768558
#
_entry.id   f3273c659551d2aacd2ec0fa33768558
#
_cell.length_a   1.000
_cell.length_b   1.000
_cell.length_c   1.000
_cell.angle_alpha   90.00
_cell.angle_beta   90.00
_cell.angle_gamma   90.00
#
_symmetry.space_group_name_H-M   'P 1'
#
loop_
_entity.id
_entity.type
_entity.pdbx_description
1 polymer ?
#
loop_
_entity_poly.entity_id
_entity_poly.type
_entity_poly.pdbx_seq_one_letter_code
_entity_poly.pdbx_strand_id
1 'polypeptide(L)'
;MSRPVRGRHQARKRAVDLLFEADARGLSPAEVVDVRTGLAETNPEIAPLQPYTAAAARGVGEHAAHIDDLISSHLQGWTLDRLPAVDRAILRVAVWELLYADDVPEPVAVDEAVQLAKELSTDDSPGFVNGVLGHVMLVTPQIRAAADAVRGAVGSDAAGAPEDPGPQP
;
A
#
# COMPACT_ATOMS: atom_id res chain seq x y z
N MET A 1 26.64 -8.17 -0.75
CA MET A 1 26.29 -6.83 -0.26
C MET A 1 24.78 -6.72 -0.03
N SER A 2 24.32 -7.29 1.07
CA SER A 2 22.88 -7.35 1.35
C SER A 2 22.48 -6.25 2.32
N ARG A 3 22.16 -5.07 1.80
CA ARG A 3 21.48 -4.04 2.59
C ARG A 3 20.03 -3.75 2.16
N PRO A 4 19.35 -4.56 1.34
CA PRO A 4 17.98 -4.23 0.94
C PRO A 4 16.96 -4.50 2.03
N VAL A 5 17.15 -5.54 2.85
CA VAL A 5 16.11 -5.99 3.80
C VAL A 5 15.92 -5.02 4.96
N ARG A 6 16.98 -4.53 5.57
CA ARG A 6 16.89 -3.57 6.67
C ARG A 6 16.36 -2.21 6.21
N GLY A 7 16.83 -1.75 5.05
CA GLY A 7 16.38 -0.47 4.49
C GLY A 7 14.89 -0.47 4.16
N ARG A 8 14.39 -1.56 3.58
CA ARG A 8 12.98 -1.69 3.22
C ARG A 8 12.08 -1.88 4.44
N HIS A 9 12.53 -2.63 5.46
CA HIS A 9 11.80 -2.73 6.71
C HIS A 9 11.62 -1.37 7.38
N GLN A 10 12.68 -0.57 7.47
CA GLN A 10 12.60 0.79 8.01
C GLN A 10 11.73 1.70 7.15
N ALA A 11 11.78 1.54 5.84
CA ALA A 11 10.91 2.29 4.92
C ALA A 11 9.42 1.96 5.15
N ARG A 12 9.08 0.69 5.36
CA ARG A 12 7.71 0.27 5.71
C ARG A 12 7.27 0.83 7.06
N LYS A 13 8.13 0.73 8.05
CA LYS A 13 7.87 1.27 9.39
C LYS A 13 7.57 2.76 9.33
N ARG A 14 8.35 3.50 8.55
CA ARG A 14 8.12 4.93 8.35
C ARG A 14 6.81 5.21 7.62
N ALA A 15 6.45 4.40 6.63
CA ALA A 15 5.15 4.51 5.95
C ALA A 15 3.98 4.31 6.92
N VAL A 16 4.07 3.34 7.82
CA VAL A 16 3.08 3.13 8.89
C VAL A 16 2.95 4.38 9.77
N ASP A 17 4.07 5.00 10.17
CA ASP A 17 4.07 6.24 10.93
C ASP A 17 3.35 7.38 10.21
N LEU A 18 3.60 7.53 8.91
CA LEU A 18 2.95 8.58 8.10
C LEU A 18 1.44 8.35 7.95
N LEU A 19 1.02 7.11 7.79
CA LEU A 19 -0.41 6.75 7.73
C LEU A 19 -1.10 6.97 9.07
N PHE A 20 -0.42 6.63 10.17
CA PHE A 20 -0.90 6.94 11.51
C PHE A 20 -1.09 8.44 11.70
N GLU A 21 -0.11 9.24 11.29
CA GLU A 21 -0.19 10.72 11.36
C GLU A 21 -1.35 11.25 10.50
N ALA A 22 -1.51 10.73 9.28
CA ALA A 22 -2.60 11.12 8.39
C ALA A 22 -3.97 10.88 9.02
N ASP A 23 -4.20 9.70 9.59
CA ASP A 23 -5.44 9.38 10.30
C ASP A 23 -5.66 10.30 11.52
N ALA A 24 -4.63 10.53 12.32
CA ALA A 24 -4.72 11.35 13.53
C ALA A 24 -5.01 12.82 13.23
N ARG A 25 -4.53 13.32 12.09
CA ARG A 25 -4.66 14.74 11.70
C ARG A 25 -5.80 14.99 10.71
N GLY A 26 -6.46 13.94 10.23
CA GLY A 26 -7.50 14.08 9.20
C GLY A 26 -6.96 14.54 7.84
N LEU A 27 -5.71 14.19 7.53
CA LEU A 27 -5.04 14.50 6.27
C LEU A 27 -4.99 13.27 5.37
N SER A 28 -4.87 13.49 4.06
CA SER A 28 -4.57 12.39 3.16
C SER A 28 -3.11 11.95 3.31
N PRO A 29 -2.78 10.68 2.99
CA PRO A 29 -1.39 10.23 2.98
C PRO A 29 -0.49 11.08 2.08
N ALA A 30 -0.97 11.50 0.91
CA ALA A 30 -0.22 12.38 0.01
C ALA A 30 0.13 13.72 0.64
N GLU A 31 -0.82 14.34 1.36
CA GLU A 31 -0.57 15.60 2.07
C GLU A 31 0.53 15.44 3.14
N VAL A 32 0.51 14.35 3.90
CA VAL A 32 1.55 14.10 4.91
C VAL A 32 2.91 13.88 4.26
N VAL A 33 2.98 13.13 3.16
CA VAL A 33 4.22 12.94 2.40
C VAL A 33 4.75 14.28 1.89
N ASP A 34 3.90 15.12 1.33
CA ASP A 34 4.29 16.43 0.79
C ASP A 34 4.82 17.36 1.88
N VAL A 35 4.17 17.39 3.04
CA VAL A 35 4.64 18.17 4.20
C VAL A 35 6.03 17.71 4.65
N ARG A 36 6.23 16.41 4.79
CA ARG A 36 7.52 15.84 5.23
C ARG A 36 8.62 16.06 4.21
N THR A 37 8.31 15.96 2.93
CA THR A 37 9.25 16.26 1.85
C THR A 37 9.68 17.73 1.89
N GLY A 38 8.73 18.65 2.01
CA GLY A 38 9.01 20.07 2.11
C GLY A 38 9.84 20.43 3.34
N LEU A 39 9.58 19.81 4.49
CA LEU A 39 10.38 20.04 5.70
C LEU A 39 11.83 19.57 5.52
N ALA A 40 12.06 18.43 4.88
CA ALA A 40 13.41 17.94 4.62
C ALA A 40 14.19 18.82 3.63
N GLU A 41 13.50 19.43 2.67
CA GLU A 41 14.13 20.36 1.72
C GLU A 41 14.59 21.67 2.39
N THR A 42 13.89 22.11 3.42
CA THR A 42 14.16 23.38 4.10
C THR A 42 14.97 23.25 5.37
N ASN A 43 15.07 22.04 5.94
CA ASN A 43 15.81 21.80 7.16
C ASN A 43 16.81 20.63 7.00
N PRO A 44 18.13 20.92 6.95
CA PRO A 44 19.15 19.88 6.78
C PRO A 44 19.22 18.82 7.90
N GLU A 45 18.64 19.11 9.06
CA GLU A 45 18.58 18.16 10.17
C GLU A 45 17.50 17.09 9.99
N ILE A 46 16.57 17.30 9.07
CA ILE A 46 15.50 16.36 8.77
C ILE A 46 15.93 15.49 7.59
N ALA A 47 16.07 14.18 7.84
CA ALA A 47 16.39 13.24 6.79
C ALA A 47 15.26 13.14 5.75
N PRO A 48 15.55 13.12 4.44
CA PRO A 48 14.56 12.90 3.41
C PRO A 48 13.88 11.54 3.58
N LEU A 49 12.60 11.46 3.16
CA LEU A 49 11.90 10.18 3.11
C LEU A 49 12.55 9.25 2.08
N GLN A 50 12.65 7.97 2.42
CA GLN A 50 13.06 6.98 1.43
C GLN A 50 12.01 6.91 0.30
N PRO A 51 12.42 6.70 -0.96
CA PRO A 51 11.48 6.61 -2.08
C PRO A 51 10.39 5.56 -1.86
N TYR A 52 10.72 4.42 -1.26
CA TYR A 52 9.75 3.37 -0.97
C TYR A 52 8.71 3.80 0.09
N THR A 53 9.12 4.55 1.10
CA THR A 53 8.21 5.13 2.09
C THR A 53 7.17 6.02 1.43
N ALA A 54 7.61 6.93 0.59
CA ALA A 54 6.72 7.83 -0.14
C ALA A 54 5.79 7.05 -1.09
N ALA A 55 6.32 6.08 -1.82
CA ALA A 55 5.54 5.25 -2.73
C ALA A 55 4.44 4.45 -1.99
N ALA A 56 4.78 3.83 -0.86
CA ALA A 56 3.82 3.06 -0.07
C ALA A 56 2.72 3.96 0.51
N ALA A 57 3.08 5.07 1.13
CA ALA A 57 2.11 5.99 1.72
C ALA A 57 1.18 6.61 0.65
N ARG A 58 1.74 7.08 -0.46
CA ARG A 58 0.94 7.60 -1.58
C ARG A 58 0.06 6.52 -2.20
N GLY A 59 0.60 5.33 -2.40
CA GLY A 59 -0.13 4.20 -2.98
C GLY A 59 -1.32 3.77 -2.13
N VAL A 60 -1.18 3.74 -0.82
CA VAL A 60 -2.30 3.50 0.11
C VAL A 60 -3.37 4.58 -0.06
N GLY A 61 -2.99 5.84 -0.16
CA GLY A 61 -3.93 6.94 -0.36
C GLY A 61 -4.66 6.86 -1.70
N GLU A 62 -3.95 6.56 -2.78
CA GLU A 62 -4.50 6.43 -4.13
C GLU A 62 -5.52 5.29 -4.26
N HIS A 63 -5.30 4.19 -3.54
CA HIS A 63 -6.12 2.99 -3.59
C HIS A 63 -6.90 2.74 -2.29
N ALA A 64 -7.13 3.78 -1.50
CA ALA A 64 -7.69 3.69 -0.15
C ALA A 64 -9.03 2.94 -0.11
N ALA A 65 -9.96 3.25 -1.01
CA ALA A 65 -11.27 2.60 -1.04
C ALA A 65 -11.15 1.09 -1.30
N HIS A 66 -10.36 0.70 -2.30
CA HIS A 66 -10.17 -0.71 -2.65
C HIS A 66 -9.45 -1.49 -1.54
N ILE A 67 -8.40 -0.90 -0.97
CA ILE A 67 -7.65 -1.49 0.13
C ILE A 67 -8.54 -1.67 1.36
N ASP A 68 -9.27 -0.63 1.75
CA ASP A 68 -10.14 -0.67 2.92
C ASP A 68 -11.31 -1.65 2.75
N ASP A 69 -11.90 -1.72 1.57
CA ASP A 69 -12.96 -2.69 1.26
C ASP A 69 -12.44 -4.13 1.38
N LEU A 70 -11.24 -4.39 0.86
CA LEU A 70 -10.65 -5.72 0.94
C LEU A 70 -10.32 -6.11 2.39
N ILE A 71 -9.75 -5.21 3.18
CA ILE A 71 -9.50 -5.47 4.60
C ILE A 71 -10.83 -5.73 5.32
N SER A 72 -11.81 -4.86 5.14
CA SER A 72 -13.12 -4.95 5.80
C SER A 72 -13.82 -6.27 5.51
N SER A 73 -13.72 -6.79 4.28
CA SER A 73 -14.33 -8.06 3.88
C SER A 73 -13.73 -9.28 4.60
N HIS A 74 -12.55 -9.13 5.19
CA HIS A 74 -11.85 -10.20 5.92
C HIS A 74 -11.82 -9.97 7.45
N LEU A 75 -12.51 -8.95 7.95
CA LEU A 75 -12.68 -8.72 9.38
C LEU A 75 -13.90 -9.48 9.88
N GLN A 76 -13.74 -10.24 10.96
CA GLN A 76 -14.82 -10.97 11.62
C GLN A 76 -15.14 -10.30 12.96
N GLY A 77 -16.35 -9.75 13.08
CA GLY A 77 -16.81 -9.12 14.30
C GLY A 77 -16.21 -7.75 14.62
N TRP A 78 -15.40 -7.19 13.71
CA TRP A 78 -14.76 -5.88 13.84
C TRP A 78 -15.00 -5.04 12.60
N THR A 79 -15.06 -3.73 12.78
CA THR A 79 -15.05 -2.76 11.67
C THR A 79 -13.67 -2.12 11.59
N LEU A 80 -13.29 -1.67 10.40
CA LEU A 80 -11.97 -1.08 10.16
C LEU A 80 -11.69 0.13 11.05
N ASP A 81 -12.70 0.97 11.28
CA ASP A 81 -12.61 2.16 12.13
C ASP A 81 -12.43 1.84 13.63
N ARG A 82 -12.79 0.64 14.06
CA ARG A 82 -12.62 0.18 15.45
C ARG A 82 -11.26 -0.47 15.72
N LEU A 83 -10.51 -0.79 14.69
CA LEU A 83 -9.17 -1.32 14.85
C LEU A 83 -8.25 -0.26 15.47
N PRO A 84 -7.25 -0.68 16.28
CA PRO A 84 -6.18 0.23 16.67
C PRO A 84 -5.57 0.90 15.43
N ALA A 85 -5.30 2.18 15.48
CA ALA A 85 -4.82 2.95 14.33
C ALA A 85 -3.50 2.40 13.76
N VAL A 86 -2.63 1.85 14.61
CA VAL A 86 -1.39 1.21 14.18
C VAL A 86 -1.66 -0.07 13.38
N ASP A 87 -2.54 -0.94 13.88
CA ASP A 87 -2.92 -2.18 13.19
C ASP A 87 -3.53 -1.87 11.82
N ARG A 88 -4.41 -0.88 11.76
CA ARG A 88 -5.01 -0.41 10.51
C ARG A 88 -3.97 0.08 9.52
N ALA A 89 -3.01 0.87 9.96
CA ALA A 89 -1.93 1.37 9.12
C ALA A 89 -1.04 0.23 8.59
N ILE A 90 -0.72 -0.74 9.44
CA ILE A 90 0.07 -1.93 9.06
C ILE A 90 -0.67 -2.74 7.99
N LEU A 91 -1.95 -3.02 8.20
CA LEU A 91 -2.78 -3.75 7.23
C LEU A 91 -2.86 -3.03 5.88
N ARG A 92 -3.01 -1.72 5.89
CA ARG A 92 -3.07 -0.91 4.66
C ARG A 92 -1.77 -1.00 3.86
N VAL A 93 -0.62 -0.88 4.50
CA VAL A 93 0.68 -1.02 3.82
C VAL A 93 0.84 -2.42 3.23
N ALA A 94 0.55 -3.45 4.01
CA ALA A 94 0.68 -4.83 3.57
C ALA A 94 -0.25 -5.18 2.40
N VAL A 95 -1.50 -4.74 2.44
CA VAL A 95 -2.46 -4.96 1.35
C VAL A 95 -2.04 -4.19 0.09
N TRP A 96 -1.53 -2.96 0.24
CA TRP A 96 -0.94 -2.24 -0.87
C TRP A 96 0.21 -3.03 -1.52
N GLU A 97 1.10 -3.59 -0.71
CA GLU A 97 2.18 -4.43 -1.23
C GLU A 97 1.66 -5.68 -1.95
N LEU A 98 0.69 -6.37 -1.37
CA LEU A 98 0.08 -7.56 -1.98
C LEU A 98 -0.57 -7.28 -3.33
N LEU A 99 -1.20 -6.13 -3.49
CA LEU A 99 -1.97 -5.80 -4.70
C LEU A 99 -1.16 -5.04 -5.75
N TYR A 100 -0.23 -4.18 -5.35
CA TYR A 100 0.38 -3.17 -6.22
C TYR A 100 1.90 -3.20 -6.27
N ALA A 101 2.57 -3.84 -5.33
CA ALA A 101 4.04 -3.92 -5.32
C ALA A 101 4.51 -5.24 -5.95
N ASP A 102 4.78 -5.22 -7.25
CA ASP A 102 5.11 -6.42 -8.04
C ASP A 102 6.45 -7.05 -7.64
N ASP A 103 7.35 -6.28 -7.06
CA ASP A 103 8.68 -6.73 -6.64
C ASP A 103 8.72 -7.31 -5.21
N VAL A 104 7.59 -7.32 -4.50
CA VAL A 104 7.47 -7.88 -3.15
C VAL A 104 6.74 -9.22 -3.21
N PRO A 105 7.40 -10.34 -2.88
CA PRO A 105 6.71 -11.63 -2.74
C PRO A 105 5.63 -11.57 -1.66
N GLU A 106 4.49 -12.20 -1.91
CA GLU A 106 3.35 -12.19 -0.99
C GLU A 106 3.71 -12.63 0.44
N PRO A 107 4.46 -13.75 0.64
CA PRO A 107 4.86 -14.15 1.98
C PRO A 107 5.73 -13.10 2.70
N VAL A 108 6.56 -12.38 1.97
CA VAL A 108 7.40 -11.31 2.53
C VAL A 108 6.54 -10.15 3.03
N ALA A 109 5.54 -9.73 2.26
CA ALA A 109 4.62 -8.67 2.66
C ALA A 109 3.89 -9.03 3.97
N VAL A 110 3.43 -10.27 4.10
CA VAL A 110 2.75 -10.77 5.31
C VAL A 110 3.72 -10.83 6.50
N ASP A 111 4.90 -11.44 6.32
CA ASP A 111 5.89 -11.58 7.39
C ASP A 111 6.37 -10.22 7.91
N GLU A 112 6.60 -9.26 7.03
CA GLU A 112 7.00 -7.90 7.40
C GLU A 112 5.90 -7.18 8.19
N ALA A 113 4.65 -7.34 7.79
CA ALA A 113 3.51 -6.79 8.53
C ALA A 113 3.40 -7.38 9.94
N VAL A 114 3.56 -8.68 10.09
CA VAL A 114 3.58 -9.36 11.39
C VAL A 114 4.73 -8.84 12.25
N GLN A 115 5.91 -8.66 11.67
CA GLN A 115 7.06 -8.09 12.39
C GLN A 115 6.81 -6.65 12.85
N LEU A 116 6.20 -5.83 12.02
CA LEU A 116 5.80 -4.46 12.39
C LEU A 116 4.77 -4.45 13.53
N ALA A 117 3.82 -5.38 13.51
CA ALA A 117 2.85 -5.53 14.60
C ALA A 117 3.53 -5.90 15.93
N LYS A 118 4.56 -6.76 15.90
CA LYS A 118 5.38 -7.09 17.07
C LYS A 118 6.13 -5.88 17.62
N GLU A 119 6.65 -5.04 16.74
CA GLU A 119 7.44 -3.87 17.13
C GLU A 119 6.58 -2.70 17.63
N LEU A 120 5.41 -2.48 17.02
CA LEU A 120 4.66 -1.22 17.14
C LEU A 120 3.32 -1.36 17.86
N SER A 121 2.79 -2.56 18.01
CA SER A 121 1.43 -2.74 18.50
C SER A 121 1.35 -3.66 19.73
N THR A 122 0.17 -4.16 20.04
CA THR A 122 -0.08 -4.99 21.25
C THR A 122 0.29 -6.46 21.01
N ASP A 123 0.32 -7.25 22.09
CA ASP A 123 0.68 -8.67 22.03
C ASP A 123 -0.24 -9.51 21.14
N ASP A 124 -1.51 -9.12 21.03
CA ASP A 124 -2.50 -9.81 20.19
C ASP A 124 -2.43 -9.42 18.71
N SER A 125 -1.82 -8.29 18.39
CA SER A 125 -1.79 -7.73 17.04
C SER A 125 -1.06 -8.61 16.01
N PRO A 126 0.10 -9.23 16.30
CA PRO A 126 0.77 -10.08 15.32
C PRO A 126 -0.09 -11.24 14.81
N GLY A 127 -0.77 -11.93 15.71
CA GLY A 127 -1.69 -13.03 15.35
C GLY A 127 -2.89 -12.54 14.55
N PHE A 128 -3.46 -11.42 14.94
CA PHE A 128 -4.58 -10.81 14.23
C PHE A 128 -4.18 -10.38 12.81
N VAL A 129 -3.09 -9.64 12.67
CA VAL A 129 -2.57 -9.20 11.37
C VAL A 129 -2.25 -10.39 10.47
N ASN A 130 -1.59 -11.42 11.00
CA ASN A 130 -1.30 -12.63 10.26
C ASN A 130 -2.56 -13.32 9.76
N GLY A 131 -3.59 -13.41 10.60
CA GLY A 131 -4.87 -14.04 10.23
C GLY A 131 -5.59 -13.29 9.11
N VAL A 132 -5.72 -11.99 9.21
CA VAL A 132 -6.36 -11.15 8.17
C VAL A 132 -5.58 -11.24 6.86
N LEU A 133 -4.28 -11.05 6.88
CA LEU A 133 -3.44 -11.05 5.68
C LEU A 133 -3.33 -12.43 5.04
N GLY A 134 -3.36 -13.50 5.83
CA GLY A 134 -3.40 -14.86 5.31
C GLY A 134 -4.64 -15.11 4.46
N HIS A 135 -5.78 -14.62 4.87
CA HIS A 135 -7.02 -14.69 4.06
C HIS A 135 -6.97 -13.78 2.84
N VAL A 136 -6.48 -12.56 2.98
CA VAL A 136 -6.29 -11.63 1.84
C VAL A 136 -5.35 -12.24 0.79
N MET A 137 -4.27 -12.87 1.22
CA MET A 137 -3.30 -13.50 0.33
C MET A 137 -3.92 -14.59 -0.55
N LEU A 138 -4.93 -15.30 -0.07
CA LEU A 138 -5.63 -16.33 -0.85
C LEU A 138 -6.39 -15.77 -2.06
N VAL A 139 -6.86 -14.53 -1.99
CA VAL A 139 -7.64 -13.89 -3.06
C VAL A 139 -6.80 -12.94 -3.93
N THR A 140 -5.58 -12.64 -3.53
CA THR A 140 -4.68 -11.72 -4.25
C THR A 140 -4.43 -12.12 -5.70
N PRO A 141 -4.13 -13.40 -6.04
CA PRO A 141 -3.90 -13.79 -7.43
C PRO A 141 -5.08 -13.52 -8.35
N GLN A 142 -6.30 -13.73 -7.85
CA GLN A 142 -7.53 -13.48 -8.62
C GLN A 142 -7.75 -11.98 -8.85
N ILE A 143 -7.48 -11.16 -7.85
CA ILE A 143 -7.61 -9.70 -7.94
C ILE A 143 -6.59 -9.15 -8.95
N ARG A 144 -5.34 -9.60 -8.90
CA ARG A 144 -4.31 -9.18 -9.86
C ARG A 144 -4.65 -9.62 -11.28
N ALA A 145 -5.12 -10.85 -11.47
CA ALA A 145 -5.53 -11.35 -12.78
C ALA A 145 -6.69 -10.54 -13.37
N ALA A 146 -7.69 -10.17 -12.56
CA ALA A 146 -8.80 -9.34 -13.00
C ALA A 146 -8.34 -7.93 -13.40
N ALA A 147 -7.43 -7.33 -12.66
CA ALA A 147 -6.85 -6.03 -12.97
C ALA A 147 -6.04 -6.05 -14.29
N ASP A 148 -5.26 -7.11 -14.50
CA ASP A 148 -4.49 -7.31 -15.74
C ASP A 148 -5.40 -7.51 -16.96
N ALA A 149 -6.49 -8.25 -16.82
CA ALA A 149 -7.48 -8.43 -17.87
C ALA A 149 -8.14 -7.11 -18.29
N VAL A 150 -8.47 -6.26 -17.33
CA VAL A 150 -9.04 -4.92 -17.59
C VAL A 150 -8.02 -4.03 -18.30
N ARG A 151 -6.75 -4.03 -17.89
CA ARG A 151 -5.69 -3.27 -18.56
C ARG A 151 -5.46 -3.77 -19.99
N GLY A 152 -5.49 -5.07 -20.22
CA GLY A 152 -5.36 -5.68 -21.54
C GLY A 152 -6.52 -5.31 -22.48
N ALA A 153 -7.75 -5.28 -21.99
CA ALA A 153 -8.93 -4.88 -22.76
C ALA A 153 -8.88 -3.40 -23.16
N VAL A 154 -8.50 -2.51 -22.25
CA VAL A 154 -8.35 -1.07 -22.53
C VAL A 154 -7.22 -0.81 -23.55
N GLY A 155 -6.13 -1.58 -23.49
CA GLY A 155 -5.02 -1.46 -24.44
C GLY A 155 -5.36 -1.92 -25.86
N SER A 156 -6.31 -2.85 -26.05
CA SER A 156 -6.73 -3.34 -27.36
C SER A 156 -7.69 -2.39 -28.09
N ASP A 157 -8.49 -1.62 -27.36
CA ASP A 157 -9.40 -0.63 -27.95
C ASP A 157 -8.68 0.63 -28.47
N ALA A 158 -7.49 0.91 -27.98
CA ALA A 158 -6.69 2.04 -28.45
C ALA A 158 -5.97 1.79 -29.80
N ALA A 159 -5.92 0.54 -30.27
CA ALA A 159 -5.23 0.16 -31.51
C ALA A 159 -6.14 0.14 -32.77
N GLY A 160 -7.42 0.49 -32.63
CA GLY A 160 -8.42 0.40 -33.68
C GLY A 160 -8.98 1.74 -34.15
N ALA A 161 -8.12 2.75 -34.41
CA ALA A 161 -8.58 3.92 -35.17
C ALA A 161 -8.52 3.59 -36.66
N PRO A 162 -9.62 3.72 -37.41
CA PRO A 162 -9.58 3.52 -38.87
C PRO A 162 -8.77 4.67 -39.51
N GLU A 163 -7.79 4.30 -40.31
CA GLU A 163 -7.13 5.25 -41.19
C GLU A 163 -8.16 5.77 -42.19
N ASP A 164 -8.36 7.07 -42.21
CA ASP A 164 -9.17 7.80 -43.18
C ASP A 164 -8.45 7.72 -44.58
N PRO A 165 -9.05 7.08 -45.58
CA PRO A 165 -8.48 7.14 -46.91
C PRO A 165 -8.75 8.51 -47.52
N GLY A 166 -7.71 9.35 -47.56
CA GLY A 166 -7.75 10.65 -48.22
C GLY A 166 -8.20 10.58 -49.67
N PRO A 167 -8.72 11.69 -50.22
CA PRO A 167 -9.32 11.70 -51.59
C PRO A 167 -8.28 11.41 -52.66
N GLN A 168 -8.58 10.46 -53.51
CA GLN A 168 -7.84 10.21 -54.74
C GLN A 168 -8.29 11.17 -55.84
N PRO A 169 -7.39 11.59 -56.74
CA PRO A 169 -7.65 12.59 -57.78
C PRO A 169 -8.57 12.08 -58.91
#